data_805d1a269887464af97b3c619ddf6327
#
_entry.id   805d1a269887464af97b3c619ddf6327
#
_cell.length_a   1.000
_cell.length_b   1.000
_cell.length_c   1.000
_cell.angle_alpha   90.00
_cell.angle_beta   90.00
_cell.angle_gamma   90.00
#
_symmetry.space_group_name_H-M   'P 1'
#
loop_
_entity.id
_entity.type
_entity.pdbx_description
1 polymer ?
#
loop_
_entity_poly.entity_id
_entity_poly.type
_entity_poly.pdbx_seq_one_letter_code
_entity_poly.pdbx_strand_id
1 'polypeptide(L)'
;LLGFRTYATTAFEGGGSSLTMSEISGIGTTVLALPLAIFTALFRPLPMEVANIFGFLSGLDNLILLALSFRAVIRIRIRELFDPVILWAVLVILIWASLYGMVTYNFGSLVRYKLQILPIQIGLLLYLGRSRKAAMHRSW
;
A
#
# COMPACT_ATOMS: atom_id res chain seq x y z
N LEU A 1 -15.42 14.57 14.46
CA LEU A 1 -15.17 13.44 13.53
C LEU A 1 -16.28 13.29 12.49
N LEU A 2 -17.56 13.40 12.88
CA LEU A 2 -18.71 13.35 11.95
C LEU A 2 -18.68 14.50 10.92
N GLY A 3 -18.38 15.72 11.35
CA GLY A 3 -18.32 16.89 10.46
C GLY A 3 -17.21 16.80 9.41
N PHE A 4 -16.06 16.22 9.75
CA PHE A 4 -14.95 16.01 8.80
C PHE A 4 -15.30 14.97 7.73
N ARG A 5 -16.05 13.92 8.08
CA ARG A 5 -16.53 12.90 7.14
C ARG A 5 -17.50 13.47 6.12
N THR A 6 -18.49 14.25 6.58
CA THR A 6 -19.47 14.88 5.68
C THR A 6 -18.79 15.85 4.72
N TYR A 7 -17.82 16.63 5.19
CA TYR A 7 -17.04 17.53 4.35
C TYR A 7 -16.18 16.77 3.31
N ALA A 8 -15.53 15.68 3.71
CA ALA A 8 -14.72 14.88 2.82
C ALA A 8 -15.54 14.22 1.70
N THR A 9 -16.73 13.68 2.02
CA THR A 9 -17.61 13.06 1.01
C THR A 9 -18.15 14.09 0.03
N THR A 10 -18.64 15.23 0.50
CA THR A 10 -19.20 16.28 -0.38
C THR A 10 -18.14 17.03 -1.20
N ALA A 11 -16.92 17.21 -0.67
CA ALA A 11 -15.83 17.88 -1.39
C ALA A 11 -15.22 17.04 -2.53
N PHE A 12 -15.40 15.71 -2.51
CA PHE A 12 -14.76 14.80 -3.47
C PHE A 12 -15.72 14.07 -4.42
N GLU A 13 -17.02 14.29 -4.34
CA GLU A 13 -18.02 13.68 -5.23
C GLU A 13 -17.92 14.09 -6.72
N GLY A 14 -17.08 15.07 -7.05
CA GLY A 14 -16.90 15.57 -8.41
C GLY A 14 -15.83 14.92 -9.28
N GLY A 15 -15.08 13.96 -8.77
CA GLY A 15 -14.03 13.26 -9.54
C GLY A 15 -14.25 11.77 -9.54
N GLY A 16 -14.45 11.15 -10.70
CA GLY A 16 -14.75 9.73 -10.92
C GLY A 16 -13.78 8.69 -10.35
N SER A 17 -13.19 8.93 -9.19
CA SER A 17 -12.20 8.10 -8.51
C SER A 17 -12.43 8.05 -7.00
N SER A 18 -13.69 8.06 -6.56
CA SER A 18 -14.02 7.98 -5.13
C SER A 18 -13.96 6.54 -4.61
N LEU A 19 -13.34 6.37 -3.44
CA LEU A 19 -13.38 5.12 -2.68
C LEU A 19 -14.65 5.10 -1.81
N THR A 20 -15.54 4.14 -2.03
CA THR A 20 -16.63 3.87 -1.09
C THR A 20 -16.06 3.12 0.11
N MET A 21 -15.96 3.79 1.25
CA MET A 21 -15.69 3.14 2.52
C MET A 21 -17.01 2.89 3.24
N SER A 22 -17.21 1.65 3.69
CA SER A 22 -18.30 1.30 4.60
C SER A 22 -18.21 2.14 5.88
N GLU A 23 -19.36 2.55 6.42
CA GLU A 23 -19.43 3.33 7.65
C GLU A 23 -18.73 2.61 8.80
N ILE A 24 -17.63 3.21 9.28
CA ILE A 24 -16.89 2.71 10.42
C ILE A 24 -17.51 3.36 11.66
N SER A 25 -18.39 2.65 12.35
CA SER A 25 -19.15 3.17 13.50
C SER A 25 -18.59 2.78 14.86
N GLY A 26 -17.44 2.09 14.93
CA GLY A 26 -16.85 1.67 16.21
C GLY A 26 -15.42 1.15 16.09
N ILE A 27 -14.74 0.96 17.24
CA ILE A 27 -13.36 0.45 17.29
C ILE A 27 -13.26 -0.94 16.65
N GLY A 28 -14.25 -1.81 16.86
CA GLY A 28 -14.26 -3.15 16.30
C GLY A 28 -14.32 -3.14 14.76
N THR A 29 -15.18 -2.30 14.18
CA THR A 29 -15.29 -2.13 12.72
C THR A 29 -14.04 -1.49 12.14
N THR A 30 -13.38 -0.59 12.88
CA THR A 30 -12.10 0.01 12.49
C THR A 30 -11.01 -1.04 12.35
N VAL A 31 -10.87 -1.92 13.35
CA VAL A 31 -9.84 -2.99 13.32
C VAL A 31 -10.09 -3.97 12.18
N LEU A 32 -11.33 -4.34 11.92
CA LEU A 32 -11.70 -5.22 10.81
C LEU A 32 -11.45 -4.58 9.42
N ALA A 33 -11.54 -3.25 9.33
CA ALA A 33 -11.29 -2.52 8.09
C ALA A 33 -9.78 -2.31 7.80
N LEU A 34 -8.89 -2.44 8.81
CA LEU A 34 -7.45 -2.21 8.66
C LEU A 34 -6.79 -3.03 7.54
N PRO A 35 -7.01 -4.34 7.40
CA PRO A 35 -6.38 -5.11 6.32
C PRO A 35 -6.76 -4.59 4.93
N LEU A 36 -8.04 -4.24 4.75
CA LEU A 36 -8.53 -3.67 3.49
C LEU A 36 -7.96 -2.27 3.24
N ALA A 37 -7.86 -1.44 4.29
CA ALA A 37 -7.27 -0.11 4.22
C ALA A 37 -5.79 -0.18 3.82
N ILE A 38 -5.02 -1.09 4.44
CA ILE A 38 -3.61 -1.33 4.12
C ILE A 38 -3.45 -1.79 2.67
N PHE A 39 -4.25 -2.78 2.25
CA PHE A 39 -4.23 -3.25 0.86
C PHE A 39 -4.55 -2.12 -0.11
N THR A 40 -5.58 -1.33 0.17
CA THR A 40 -5.99 -0.19 -0.63
C THR A 40 -4.86 0.84 -0.74
N ALA A 41 -4.23 1.21 0.37
CA ALA A 41 -3.15 2.20 0.38
C ALA A 41 -1.92 1.73 -0.41
N LEU A 42 -1.58 0.44 -0.36
CA LEU A 42 -0.36 -0.08 -0.97
C LEU A 42 -0.53 -0.47 -2.45
N PHE A 43 -1.72 -0.96 -2.85
CA PHE A 43 -1.89 -1.62 -4.14
C PHE A 43 -3.00 -1.06 -5.02
N ARG A 44 -3.85 -0.15 -4.52
CA ARG A 44 -4.86 0.52 -5.35
C ARG A 44 -4.42 1.93 -5.74
N PRO A 45 -4.93 2.51 -6.87
CA PRO A 45 -5.88 1.90 -7.79
C PRO A 45 -5.26 0.77 -8.62
N LEU A 46 -6.09 -0.19 -9.02
CA LEU A 46 -5.76 -1.17 -10.05
C LEU A 46 -6.12 -0.61 -11.44
N PRO A 47 -5.52 -1.11 -12.54
CA PRO A 47 -5.76 -0.58 -13.88
C PRO A 47 -7.23 -0.57 -14.31
N MET A 48 -8.03 -1.50 -13.76
CA MET A 48 -9.47 -1.64 -14.07
C MET A 48 -10.37 -0.70 -13.27
N GLU A 49 -9.83 0.00 -12.26
CA GLU A 49 -10.62 0.83 -11.33
C GLU A 49 -10.66 2.30 -11.74
N VAL A 50 -9.93 2.68 -12.77
CA VAL A 50 -9.77 4.08 -13.19
C VAL A 50 -10.02 4.26 -14.68
N ALA A 51 -10.81 5.27 -15.02
CA ALA A 51 -11.23 5.55 -16.38
C ALA A 51 -10.27 6.47 -17.16
N ASN A 52 -9.25 7.07 -16.50
CA ASN A 52 -8.32 7.98 -17.13
C ASN A 52 -6.93 7.37 -17.31
N ILE A 53 -6.17 7.87 -18.30
CA ILE A 53 -4.86 7.34 -18.68
C ILE A 53 -3.82 7.42 -17.55
N PHE A 54 -3.84 8.48 -16.75
CA PHE A 54 -2.92 8.64 -15.62
C PHE A 54 -3.23 7.65 -14.50
N GLY A 55 -4.50 7.42 -14.23
CA GLY A 55 -4.94 6.40 -13.28
C GLY A 55 -4.59 4.99 -13.76
N PHE A 56 -4.75 4.71 -15.06
CA PHE A 56 -4.35 3.44 -15.65
C PHE A 56 -2.85 3.19 -15.49
N LEU A 57 -2.02 4.20 -15.76
CA LEU A 57 -0.57 4.12 -15.58
C LEU A 57 -0.19 3.86 -14.11
N SER A 58 -0.82 4.60 -13.18
CA SER A 58 -0.64 4.36 -11.74
C SER A 58 -1.11 2.96 -11.31
N GLY A 59 -2.17 2.45 -11.94
CA GLY A 59 -2.65 1.09 -11.73
C GLY A 59 -1.64 0.04 -12.17
N LEU A 60 -0.94 0.27 -13.28
CA LEU A 60 0.12 -0.61 -13.78
C LEU A 60 1.30 -0.65 -12.81
N ASP A 61 1.73 0.50 -12.28
CA ASP A 61 2.77 0.57 -11.24
C ASP A 61 2.37 -0.22 -9.99
N ASN A 62 1.10 -0.11 -9.58
CA ASN A 62 0.57 -0.86 -8.44
C ASN A 62 0.52 -2.37 -8.69
N LEU A 63 0.24 -2.79 -9.91
CA LEU A 63 0.29 -4.20 -10.30
C LEU A 63 1.73 -4.76 -10.21
N ILE A 64 2.72 -3.98 -10.63
CA ILE A 64 4.14 -4.34 -10.47
C ILE A 64 4.50 -4.47 -8.98
N LEU A 65 4.07 -3.54 -8.14
CA LEU A 65 4.30 -3.62 -6.69
C LEU A 65 3.63 -4.85 -6.07
N LEU A 66 2.42 -5.19 -6.52
CA LEU A 66 1.72 -6.40 -6.07
C LEU A 66 2.48 -7.67 -6.47
N ALA A 67 2.98 -7.75 -7.71
CA ALA A 67 3.79 -8.86 -8.18
C ALA A 67 5.11 -8.99 -7.40
N LEU A 68 5.79 -7.86 -7.10
CA LEU A 68 6.99 -7.84 -6.26
C LEU A 68 6.69 -8.29 -4.83
N SER A 69 5.55 -7.88 -4.27
CA SER A 69 5.10 -8.30 -2.93
C SER A 69 4.85 -9.80 -2.89
N PHE A 70 4.16 -10.35 -3.87
CA PHE A 70 3.94 -11.79 -3.99
C PHE A 70 5.26 -12.55 -4.08
N ARG A 71 6.19 -12.09 -4.91
CA ARG A 71 7.54 -12.64 -5.00
C ARG A 71 8.30 -12.58 -3.67
N ALA A 72 8.20 -11.46 -2.95
CA ALA A 72 8.83 -11.27 -1.65
C ALA A 72 8.26 -12.26 -0.62
N VAL A 73 6.94 -12.41 -0.55
CA VAL A 73 6.25 -13.34 0.37
C VAL A 73 6.68 -14.79 0.14
N ILE A 74 6.80 -15.24 -1.11
CA ILE A 74 7.24 -16.61 -1.43
C ILE A 74 8.71 -16.85 -1.04
N ARG A 75 9.55 -15.81 -1.06
CA ARG A 75 11.01 -15.93 -0.86
C ARG A 75 11.50 -15.53 0.52
N ILE A 76 10.65 -14.93 1.32
CA ILE A 76 10.98 -14.45 2.65
C ILE A 76 11.40 -15.59 3.57
N ARG A 77 12.42 -15.34 4.38
CA ARG A 77 12.77 -16.21 5.52
C ARG A 77 12.34 -15.50 6.80
N ILE A 78 11.67 -16.20 7.68
CA ILE A 78 11.19 -15.66 8.95
C ILE A 78 12.31 -14.95 9.73
N ARG A 79 13.53 -15.50 9.68
CA ARG A 79 14.71 -14.87 10.33
C ARG A 79 15.05 -13.47 9.82
N GLU A 80 14.75 -13.16 8.56
CA GLU A 80 15.00 -11.82 7.97
C GLU A 80 14.03 -10.77 8.51
N LEU A 81 12.83 -11.17 8.93
CA LEU A 81 11.86 -10.26 9.57
C LEU A 81 12.33 -9.75 10.94
N PHE A 82 13.25 -10.48 11.59
CA PHE A 82 13.83 -10.07 12.86
C PHE A 82 15.07 -9.17 12.70
N ASP A 83 15.52 -8.93 11.46
CA ASP A 83 16.52 -7.90 11.20
C ASP A 83 15.95 -6.52 11.55
N PRO A 84 16.62 -5.72 12.40
CA PRO A 84 16.08 -4.44 12.87
C PRO A 84 15.72 -3.48 11.73
N VAL A 85 16.50 -3.47 10.64
CA VAL A 85 16.25 -2.59 9.48
C VAL A 85 15.01 -3.04 8.71
N ILE A 86 14.86 -4.36 8.52
CA ILE A 86 13.71 -4.93 7.84
C ILE A 86 12.45 -4.73 8.66
N LEU A 87 12.53 -5.01 9.97
CA LEU A 87 11.40 -4.80 10.89
C LEU A 87 10.98 -3.34 10.90
N TRP A 88 11.93 -2.41 10.98
CA TRP A 88 11.65 -0.98 10.90
C TRP A 88 10.95 -0.60 9.60
N ALA A 89 11.46 -1.05 8.46
CA ALA A 89 10.85 -0.76 7.16
C ALA A 89 9.43 -1.31 7.05
N VAL A 90 9.19 -2.55 7.51
CA VAL A 90 7.84 -3.15 7.55
C VAL A 90 6.91 -2.33 8.43
N LEU A 91 7.34 -1.96 9.64
CA LEU A 91 6.51 -1.17 10.57
C LEU A 91 6.17 0.21 9.99
N VAL A 92 7.14 0.91 9.41
CA VAL A 92 6.91 2.21 8.77
C VAL A 92 5.89 2.09 7.63
N ILE A 93 6.02 1.08 6.77
CA ILE A 93 5.07 0.85 5.67
C ILE A 93 3.67 0.54 6.20
N LEU A 94 3.55 -0.32 7.21
CA LEU A 94 2.25 -0.71 7.78
C LEU A 94 1.57 0.46 8.49
N ILE A 95 2.30 1.24 9.28
CA ILE A 95 1.76 2.43 9.96
C ILE A 95 1.30 3.45 8.92
N TRP A 96 2.14 3.73 7.94
CA TRP A 96 1.80 4.65 6.85
C TRP A 96 0.55 4.18 6.10
N ALA A 97 0.50 2.91 5.69
CA ALA A 97 -0.61 2.34 4.94
C ALA A 97 -1.92 2.32 5.75
N SER A 98 -1.84 2.06 7.05
CA SER A 98 -3.00 2.11 7.95
C SER A 98 -3.57 3.51 8.04
N LEU A 99 -2.72 4.51 8.26
CA LEU A 99 -3.13 5.91 8.38
C LEU A 99 -3.75 6.43 7.07
N TYR A 100 -3.01 6.33 5.98
CA TYR A 100 -3.47 6.86 4.70
C TYR A 100 -4.60 6.05 4.07
N GLY A 101 -4.62 4.73 4.26
CA GLY A 101 -5.70 3.87 3.78
C GLY A 101 -7.04 4.16 4.47
N MET A 102 -7.02 4.65 5.72
CA MET A 102 -8.24 5.00 6.45
C MET A 102 -8.68 6.45 6.23
N VAL A 103 -7.76 7.35 5.91
CA VAL A 103 -8.04 8.80 5.80
C VAL A 103 -8.31 9.22 4.36
N THR A 104 -7.77 8.50 3.38
CA THR A 104 -7.82 8.93 1.99
C THR A 104 -9.02 8.35 1.25
N TYR A 105 -9.91 9.23 0.78
CA TYR A 105 -11.13 8.86 0.03
C TYR A 105 -10.97 8.99 -1.50
N ASN A 106 -9.83 9.49 -1.97
CA ASN A 106 -9.59 9.77 -3.39
C ASN A 106 -8.30 9.11 -3.86
N PHE A 107 -8.36 8.34 -4.94
CA PHE A 107 -7.21 7.67 -5.53
C PHE A 107 -6.09 8.63 -5.95
N GLY A 108 -6.44 9.82 -6.46
CA GLY A 108 -5.44 10.81 -6.87
C GLY A 108 -4.58 11.31 -5.71
N SER A 109 -5.18 11.54 -4.55
CA SER A 109 -4.47 11.91 -3.33
C SER A 109 -3.63 10.74 -2.81
N LEU A 110 -4.20 9.53 -2.83
CA LEU A 110 -3.52 8.32 -2.38
C LEU A 110 -2.23 8.05 -3.17
N VAL A 111 -2.28 8.18 -4.50
CA VAL A 111 -1.10 8.03 -5.38
C VAL A 111 0.00 9.03 -5.03
N ARG A 112 -0.35 10.29 -4.77
CA ARG A 112 0.63 11.33 -4.37
C ARG A 112 1.29 11.02 -3.03
N TYR A 113 0.51 10.63 -2.03
CA TYR A 113 1.03 10.28 -0.71
C TYR A 113 1.89 9.03 -0.75
N LYS A 114 1.55 8.06 -1.60
CA LYS A 114 2.32 6.83 -1.79
C LYS A 114 3.77 7.07 -2.23
N LEU A 115 4.04 8.15 -2.98
CA LEU A 115 5.40 8.51 -3.38
C LEU A 115 6.35 8.68 -2.19
N GLN A 116 5.85 9.03 -1.00
CA GLN A 116 6.64 9.19 0.21
C GLN A 116 7.20 7.85 0.72
N ILE A 117 6.43 6.78 0.62
CA ILE A 117 6.80 5.46 1.13
C ILE A 117 7.36 4.53 0.05
N LEU A 118 7.14 4.87 -1.21
CA LEU A 118 7.50 4.04 -2.37
C LEU A 118 8.97 3.59 -2.39
N PRO A 119 9.98 4.45 -2.11
CA PRO A 119 11.37 4.04 -2.09
C PRO A 119 11.66 2.96 -1.04
N ILE A 120 11.09 3.09 0.15
CA ILE A 120 11.24 2.11 1.25
C ILE A 120 10.55 0.81 0.86
N GLN A 121 9.34 0.89 0.30
CA GLN A 121 8.56 -0.27 -0.14
C GLN A 121 9.29 -1.04 -1.24
N ILE A 122 9.76 -0.38 -2.30
CA ILE A 122 10.51 -1.02 -3.39
C ILE A 122 11.80 -1.64 -2.86
N GLY A 123 12.58 -0.91 -2.08
CA GLY A 123 13.82 -1.41 -1.49
C GLY A 123 13.60 -2.67 -0.67
N LEU A 124 12.59 -2.67 0.19
CA LEU A 124 12.20 -3.82 1.00
C LEU A 124 11.79 -5.02 0.13
N LEU A 125 10.93 -4.80 -0.87
CA LEU A 125 10.43 -5.87 -1.74
C LEU A 125 11.53 -6.48 -2.61
N LEU A 126 12.44 -5.68 -3.14
CA LEU A 126 13.60 -6.16 -3.90
C LEU A 126 14.56 -6.95 -3.01
N TYR A 127 14.81 -6.47 -1.80
CA TYR A 127 15.66 -7.16 -0.83
C TYR A 127 15.07 -8.53 -0.46
N LEU A 128 13.80 -8.60 -0.08
CA LEU A 128 13.13 -9.83 0.32
C LEU A 128 12.94 -10.79 -0.86
N GLY A 129 12.65 -10.26 -2.06
CA GLY A 129 12.45 -11.04 -3.28
C GLY A 129 13.73 -11.47 -4.00
N ARG A 130 14.93 -11.16 -3.48
CA ARG A 130 16.20 -11.47 -4.15
C ARG A 130 16.43 -12.95 -4.34
N SER A 131 17.11 -13.32 -5.45
CA SER A 131 17.56 -14.70 -5.69
C SER A 131 18.85 -14.96 -4.94
N ARG A 132 18.85 -15.97 -4.07
CA ARG A 132 20.00 -16.31 -3.20
C ARG A 132 21.03 -17.22 -3.84
N LYS A 133 20.75 -17.73 -5.06
CA LYS A 133 21.70 -18.62 -5.77
C LYS A 133 23.02 -17.91 -6.14
N ALA A 134 23.02 -16.58 -6.21
CA ALA A 134 24.21 -15.80 -6.56
C ALA A 134 25.18 -15.54 -5.39
N ALA A 135 24.77 -15.73 -4.14
CA ALA A 135 25.62 -15.49 -2.97
C ALA A 135 26.61 -16.65 -2.68
N MET A 136 26.33 -17.84 -3.18
CA MET A 136 27.17 -19.01 -2.92
C MET A 136 28.42 -19.09 -3.83
N HIS A 137 28.49 -18.27 -4.90
CA HIS A 137 29.63 -18.26 -5.84
C HIS A 137 30.68 -17.15 -5.55
N ARG A 138 30.51 -16.36 -4.49
CA ARG A 138 31.48 -15.31 -4.13
C ARG A 138 32.33 -15.60 -2.90
N SER A 139 32.37 -16.83 -2.45
CA SER A 139 33.27 -17.28 -1.35
C SER A 139 34.41 -18.13 -1.91
N TRP A 140 35.24 -17.48 -2.77
CA TRP A 140 36.58 -17.96 -3.14
C TRP A 140 37.55 -16.80 -3.06
#